data_467fbaf778fd2dd23114ce5f349cedba
#
_entry.id   467fbaf778fd2dd23114ce5f349cedba
#
_cell.length_a   1.000
_cell.length_b   1.000
_cell.length_c   1.000
_cell.angle_alpha   90.00
_cell.angle_beta   90.00
_cell.angle_gamma   90.00
#
_symmetry.space_group_name_H-M   'P 1'
#
loop_
_entity.id
_entity.type
_entity.pdbx_description
1 polymer ?
#
loop_
_entity_poly.entity_id
_entity_poly.type
_entity_poly.pdbx_seq_one_letter_code
_entity_poly.pdbx_strand_id
1 'polypeptide(L)'
;MTGDLPEADVAAYSTRSEWSEWRVVITGLVAGALSGAALGVLWWQLAPRATVAIRPDGARPQGFQPEEYLAADVSFAALALVAGLILTVALAATRRHHLLGVLAAGLLASAVGTVAMWQVGTRLGSVDIEGLIATTSEEFVVDAPLEVTMPGVFLVWAIGSATVVLVLAVGDWLAGRTSHRN
;
A
#
# COMPACT_ATOMS: atom_id res chain seq x y z
N MET A 1 -1.87 35.14 -41.52
CA MET A 1 -3.17 34.47 -41.38
C MET A 1 -3.09 33.59 -40.14
N THR A 2 -3.35 34.18 -38.96
CA THR A 2 -3.45 33.48 -37.71
C THR A 2 -4.90 33.00 -37.61
N GLY A 3 -5.12 31.72 -37.93
CA GLY A 3 -6.45 31.09 -37.75
C GLY A 3 -6.70 30.87 -36.27
N ASP A 4 -7.49 31.74 -35.67
CA ASP A 4 -8.03 31.53 -34.34
C ASP A 4 -8.92 30.26 -34.37
N LEU A 5 -8.51 29.25 -33.62
CA LEU A 5 -9.36 28.06 -33.42
C LEU A 5 -10.65 28.52 -32.70
N PRO A 6 -11.83 28.04 -33.09
CA PRO A 6 -13.07 28.41 -32.45
C PRO A 6 -13.02 28.07 -30.95
N GLU A 7 -13.43 29.00 -30.08
CA GLU A 7 -13.42 28.88 -28.62
C GLU A 7 -14.08 27.59 -28.11
N ALA A 8 -15.05 27.06 -28.85
CA ALA A 8 -15.72 25.81 -28.59
C ALA A 8 -14.77 24.59 -28.68
N ASP A 9 -13.80 24.59 -29.59
CA ASP A 9 -12.83 23.50 -29.74
C ASP A 9 -11.80 23.51 -28.61
N VAL A 10 -11.40 24.67 -28.13
CA VAL A 10 -10.48 24.80 -26.98
C VAL A 10 -11.15 24.34 -25.69
N ALA A 11 -12.43 24.70 -25.49
CA ALA A 11 -13.20 24.25 -24.34
C ALA A 11 -13.47 22.73 -24.35
N ALA A 12 -13.76 22.15 -25.50
CA ALA A 12 -13.94 20.70 -25.67
C ALA A 12 -12.65 19.90 -25.47
N TYR A 13 -11.50 20.50 -25.81
CA TYR A 13 -10.19 19.87 -25.60
C TYR A 13 -9.80 19.87 -24.13
N SER A 14 -10.04 20.98 -23.40
CA SER A 14 -9.74 21.10 -21.99
C SER A 14 -10.58 20.13 -21.13
N THR A 15 -11.89 20.06 -21.39
CA THR A 15 -12.77 19.14 -20.65
C THR A 15 -12.44 17.67 -20.89
N ARG A 16 -12.05 17.29 -22.12
CA ARG A 16 -11.68 15.91 -22.44
C ARG A 16 -10.37 15.48 -21.77
N SER A 17 -9.42 16.40 -21.60
CA SER A 17 -8.16 16.19 -20.88
C SER A 17 -8.41 15.96 -19.39
N GLU A 18 -9.22 16.78 -18.74
CA GLU A 18 -9.54 16.68 -17.32
C GLU A 18 -10.24 15.36 -16.97
N TRP A 19 -11.23 14.93 -17.76
CA TRP A 19 -11.91 13.64 -17.56
C TRP A 19 -10.97 12.43 -17.65
N SER A 20 -9.92 12.53 -18.46
CA SER A 20 -8.90 11.49 -18.58
C SER A 20 -8.05 11.37 -17.30
N GLU A 21 -7.69 12.47 -16.68
CA GLU A 21 -6.86 12.50 -15.47
C GLU A 21 -7.60 11.97 -14.25
N TRP A 22 -8.84 12.39 -14.03
CA TRP A 22 -9.69 11.88 -12.95
C TRP A 22 -9.88 10.36 -12.98
N ARG A 23 -10.07 9.81 -14.19
CA ARG A 23 -10.20 8.36 -14.35
C ARG A 23 -8.95 7.61 -13.92
N VAL A 24 -7.77 8.15 -14.12
CA VAL A 24 -6.52 7.53 -13.66
C VAL A 24 -6.43 7.52 -12.15
N VAL A 25 -6.72 8.66 -11.53
CA VAL A 25 -6.70 8.79 -10.07
C VAL A 25 -7.72 7.84 -9.43
N ILE A 26 -8.97 7.83 -9.92
CA ILE A 26 -10.01 6.93 -9.40
C ILE A 26 -9.60 5.46 -9.58
N THR A 27 -9.08 5.09 -10.76
CA THR A 27 -8.64 3.71 -11.01
C THR A 27 -7.49 3.33 -10.06
N GLY A 28 -6.54 4.24 -9.84
CA GLY A 28 -5.46 4.04 -8.88
C GLY A 28 -5.96 3.87 -7.45
N LEU A 29 -6.88 4.71 -7.01
CA LEU A 29 -7.48 4.63 -5.67
C LEU A 29 -8.24 3.32 -5.46
N VAL A 30 -9.09 2.93 -6.42
CA VAL A 30 -9.86 1.68 -6.35
C VAL A 30 -8.93 0.47 -6.38
N ALA A 31 -7.96 0.45 -7.29
CA ALA A 31 -6.97 -0.62 -7.37
C ALA A 31 -6.14 -0.71 -6.08
N GLY A 32 -5.72 0.45 -5.53
CA GLY A 32 -5.02 0.53 -4.25
C GLY A 32 -5.86 -0.03 -3.09
N ALA A 33 -7.11 0.38 -2.98
CA ALA A 33 -8.02 -0.10 -1.94
C ALA A 33 -8.27 -1.62 -2.02
N LEU A 34 -8.56 -2.13 -3.21
CA LEU A 34 -8.84 -3.56 -3.41
C LEU A 34 -7.59 -4.43 -3.18
N SER A 35 -6.45 -4.02 -3.74
CA SER A 35 -5.19 -4.74 -3.52
C SER A 35 -4.76 -4.66 -2.06
N GLY A 36 -4.91 -3.50 -1.41
CA GLY A 36 -4.62 -3.33 0.00
C GLY A 36 -5.49 -4.23 0.89
N ALA A 37 -6.79 -4.29 0.62
CA ALA A 37 -7.69 -5.18 1.36
C ALA A 37 -7.30 -6.67 1.18
N ALA A 38 -7.01 -7.11 -0.05
CA ALA A 38 -6.56 -8.47 -0.33
C ALA A 38 -5.23 -8.80 0.38
N LEU A 39 -4.29 -7.85 0.36
CA LEU A 39 -3.01 -8.00 1.06
C LEU A 39 -3.16 -7.95 2.58
N GLY A 40 -4.16 -7.25 3.11
CA GLY A 40 -4.52 -7.27 4.53
C GLY A 40 -4.96 -8.66 4.99
N VAL A 41 -5.77 -9.36 4.17
CA VAL A 41 -6.13 -10.77 4.42
C VAL A 41 -4.89 -11.67 4.36
N LEU A 42 -4.02 -11.46 3.36
CA LEU A 42 -2.81 -12.25 3.21
C LEU A 42 -1.84 -12.01 4.38
N TRP A 43 -1.67 -10.77 4.81
CA TRP A 43 -0.87 -10.40 5.97
C TRP A 43 -1.41 -11.06 7.25
N TRP A 44 -2.73 -11.02 7.47
CA TRP A 44 -3.37 -11.71 8.59
C TRP A 44 -3.06 -13.20 8.63
N GLN A 45 -2.96 -13.87 7.48
CA GLN A 45 -2.66 -15.30 7.41
C GLN A 45 -1.17 -15.62 7.55
N LEU A 46 -0.28 -14.74 7.07
CA LEU A 46 1.17 -15.02 6.99
C LEU A 46 1.96 -14.41 8.14
N ALA A 47 1.44 -13.37 8.81
CA ALA A 47 2.18 -12.68 9.86
C ALA A 47 2.39 -13.59 11.08
N PRO A 48 3.64 -13.77 11.52
CA PRO A 48 3.91 -14.40 12.80
C PRO A 48 3.24 -13.61 13.94
N ARG A 49 2.76 -14.31 14.95
CA ARG A 49 2.09 -13.70 16.10
C ARG A 49 2.75 -14.13 17.38
N ALA A 50 2.94 -13.16 18.28
CA ALA A 50 3.35 -13.44 19.63
C ALA A 50 2.25 -14.20 20.37
N THR A 51 2.62 -15.01 21.35
CA THR A 51 1.68 -15.76 22.18
C THR A 51 1.47 -15.08 23.52
N VAL A 52 0.22 -15.04 23.97
CA VAL A 52 -0.20 -14.46 25.24
C VAL A 52 -0.89 -15.51 26.09
N ALA A 53 -0.44 -15.69 27.33
CA ALA A 53 -1.11 -16.50 28.33
C ALA A 53 -2.23 -15.68 28.97
N ILE A 54 -3.46 -16.17 28.87
CA ILE A 54 -4.64 -15.61 29.53
C ILE A 54 -4.84 -16.33 30.85
N ARG A 55 -4.99 -15.54 31.92
CA ARG A 55 -5.22 -16.02 33.30
C ARG A 55 -6.36 -15.24 33.94
N PRO A 56 -6.97 -15.73 35.01
CA PRO A 56 -7.99 -14.99 35.75
C PRO A 56 -7.52 -13.66 36.33
N ASP A 57 -6.18 -13.51 36.55
CA ASP A 57 -5.53 -12.30 37.08
C ASP A 57 -5.01 -11.36 35.99
N GLY A 58 -5.16 -11.71 34.70
CA GLY A 58 -4.76 -10.89 33.57
C GLY A 58 -4.06 -11.63 32.43
N ALA A 59 -3.71 -10.91 31.39
CA ALA A 59 -2.95 -11.40 30.25
C ALA A 59 -1.46 -11.14 30.44
N ARG A 60 -0.61 -12.11 30.10
CA ARG A 60 0.85 -11.99 30.19
C ARG A 60 1.52 -12.52 28.92
N PRO A 61 2.46 -11.78 28.32
CA PRO A 61 3.26 -12.31 27.21
C PRO A 61 3.97 -13.60 27.63
N GLN A 62 3.97 -14.60 26.78
CA GLN A 62 4.76 -15.81 27.00
C GLN A 62 6.22 -15.59 26.63
N GLY A 63 7.00 -15.05 27.59
CA GLY A 63 8.41 -14.73 27.39
C GLY A 63 8.64 -13.39 26.70
N PHE A 64 9.90 -13.15 26.33
CA PHE A 64 10.31 -11.95 25.59
C PHE A 64 10.41 -12.34 24.12
N GLN A 65 9.47 -11.87 23.32
CA GLN A 65 9.28 -12.25 21.88
C GLN A 65 9.32 -11.03 20.95
N PRO A 66 10.34 -10.15 21.01
CA PRO A 66 10.40 -8.96 20.18
C PRO A 66 10.55 -9.30 18.68
N GLU A 67 11.15 -10.45 18.36
CA GLU A 67 11.33 -10.90 16.99
C GLU A 67 10.01 -11.21 16.29
N GLU A 68 8.97 -11.65 16.98
CA GLU A 68 7.66 -11.95 16.38
C GLU A 68 6.92 -10.68 15.98
N TYR A 69 6.99 -9.63 16.80
CA TYR A 69 6.45 -8.31 16.45
C TYR A 69 7.21 -7.71 15.26
N LEU A 70 8.55 -7.79 15.28
CA LEU A 70 9.36 -7.34 14.15
C LEU A 70 9.05 -8.13 12.87
N ALA A 71 8.88 -9.44 12.96
CA ALA A 71 8.58 -10.30 11.82
C ALA A 71 7.19 -9.99 11.23
N ALA A 72 6.19 -9.63 12.07
CA ALA A 72 4.89 -9.15 11.61
C ALA A 72 5.02 -7.84 10.82
N ASP A 73 5.80 -6.88 11.32
CA ASP A 73 6.06 -5.61 10.63
C ASP A 73 6.84 -5.80 9.32
N VAL A 74 7.85 -6.67 9.31
CA VAL A 74 8.64 -7.00 8.11
C VAL A 74 7.76 -7.67 7.06
N SER A 75 6.87 -8.59 7.46
CA SER A 75 5.93 -9.23 6.53
C SER A 75 4.95 -8.23 5.92
N PHE A 76 4.45 -7.27 6.70
CA PHE A 76 3.65 -6.16 6.22
C PHE A 76 4.43 -5.32 5.20
N ALA A 77 5.66 -4.90 5.55
CA ALA A 77 6.52 -4.10 4.69
C ALA A 77 6.85 -4.81 3.36
N ALA A 78 7.16 -6.11 3.41
CA ALA A 78 7.45 -6.90 2.22
C ALA A 78 6.25 -6.97 1.26
N LEU A 79 5.06 -7.24 1.78
CA LEU A 79 3.82 -7.26 0.98
C LEU A 79 3.51 -5.88 0.39
N ALA A 80 3.66 -4.82 1.19
CA ALA A 80 3.46 -3.43 0.76
C ALA A 80 4.45 -3.03 -0.34
N LEU A 81 5.74 -3.43 -0.23
CA LEU A 81 6.75 -3.17 -1.24
C LEU A 81 6.40 -3.84 -2.57
N VAL A 82 6.09 -5.13 -2.53
CA VAL A 82 5.73 -5.90 -3.74
C VAL A 82 4.50 -5.30 -4.42
N ALA A 83 3.49 -4.90 -3.66
CA ALA A 83 2.31 -4.22 -4.19
C ALA A 83 2.65 -2.88 -4.83
N GLY A 84 3.49 -2.07 -4.18
CA GLY A 84 3.97 -0.80 -4.72
C GLY A 84 4.67 -0.95 -6.06
N LEU A 85 5.57 -1.92 -6.16
CA LEU A 85 6.27 -2.23 -7.40
C LEU A 85 5.31 -2.68 -8.51
N ILE A 86 4.49 -3.71 -8.24
CA ILE A 86 3.60 -4.31 -9.27
C ILE A 86 2.56 -3.30 -9.74
N LEU A 87 1.87 -2.62 -8.83
CA LEU A 87 0.80 -1.70 -9.20
C LEU A 87 1.35 -0.51 -9.98
N THR A 88 2.51 0.04 -9.58
CA THR A 88 3.11 1.17 -10.28
C THR A 88 3.66 0.77 -11.65
N VAL A 89 4.24 -0.42 -11.81
CA VAL A 89 4.64 -0.94 -13.12
C VAL A 89 3.41 -1.11 -14.02
N ALA A 90 2.30 -1.65 -13.51
CA ALA A 90 1.06 -1.79 -14.27
C ALA A 90 0.49 -0.43 -14.70
N LEU A 91 0.49 0.58 -13.81
CA LEU A 91 0.07 1.95 -14.15
C LEU A 91 0.99 2.57 -15.21
N ALA A 92 2.31 2.42 -15.06
CA ALA A 92 3.29 2.95 -16.01
C ALA A 92 3.19 2.28 -17.38
N ALA A 93 2.91 0.98 -17.45
CA ALA A 93 2.71 0.26 -18.72
C ALA A 93 1.54 0.81 -19.55
N THR A 94 0.51 1.35 -18.88
CA THR A 94 -0.65 1.95 -19.55
C THR A 94 -0.44 3.42 -19.93
N ARG A 95 0.54 4.12 -19.30
CA ARG A 95 0.69 5.59 -19.42
C ARG A 95 2.14 6.08 -19.41
N ARG A 96 3.00 5.49 -20.22
CA ARG A 96 4.46 5.80 -20.28
C ARG A 96 4.79 7.27 -20.53
N HIS A 97 3.91 8.04 -21.16
CA HIS A 97 4.16 9.44 -21.50
C HIS A 97 3.83 10.45 -20.40
N HIS A 98 3.28 10.00 -19.25
CA HIS A 98 2.85 10.86 -18.14
C HIS A 98 3.39 10.37 -16.79
N LEU A 99 4.73 10.30 -16.65
CA LEU A 99 5.39 9.77 -15.45
C LEU A 99 4.99 10.49 -14.15
N LEU A 100 4.76 11.82 -14.20
CA LEU A 100 4.28 12.56 -13.03
C LEU A 100 2.86 12.14 -12.62
N GLY A 101 1.98 11.90 -13.60
CA GLY A 101 0.63 11.37 -13.33
C GLY A 101 0.67 9.96 -12.75
N VAL A 102 1.57 9.10 -13.25
CA VAL A 102 1.79 7.76 -12.71
C VAL A 102 2.30 7.83 -11.27
N LEU A 103 3.25 8.73 -10.97
CA LEU A 103 3.77 8.94 -9.62
C LEU A 103 2.65 9.38 -8.67
N ALA A 104 1.89 10.42 -9.04
CA ALA A 104 0.79 10.92 -8.22
C ALA A 104 -0.26 9.83 -7.95
N ALA A 105 -0.70 9.10 -9.00
CA ALA A 105 -1.64 8.01 -8.86
C ALA A 105 -1.08 6.86 -8.01
N GLY A 106 0.21 6.52 -8.17
CA GLY A 106 0.89 5.50 -7.37
C GLY A 106 0.98 5.88 -5.89
N LEU A 107 1.30 7.14 -5.58
CA LEU A 107 1.35 7.63 -4.19
C LEU A 107 -0.04 7.65 -3.54
N LEU A 108 -1.07 8.10 -4.25
CA LEU A 108 -2.45 8.07 -3.75
C LEU A 108 -2.94 6.62 -3.55
N ALA A 109 -2.67 5.73 -4.51
CA ALA A 109 -2.99 4.31 -4.40
C ALA A 109 -2.25 3.67 -3.21
N SER A 110 -0.98 4.04 -2.96
CA SER A 110 -0.21 3.54 -1.84
C SER A 110 -0.81 3.96 -0.50
N ALA A 111 -1.21 5.23 -0.36
CA ALA A 111 -1.81 5.74 0.87
C ALA A 111 -3.11 4.98 1.21
N VAL A 112 -4.03 4.87 0.25
CA VAL A 112 -5.30 4.15 0.45
C VAL A 112 -5.07 2.65 0.62
N GLY A 113 -4.19 2.05 -0.18
CA GLY A 113 -3.87 0.62 -0.13
C GLY A 113 -3.24 0.20 1.18
N THR A 114 -2.28 0.97 1.69
CA THR A 114 -1.62 0.69 2.97
C THR A 114 -2.61 0.80 4.14
N VAL A 115 -3.47 1.82 4.15
CA VAL A 115 -4.52 1.96 5.17
C VAL A 115 -5.52 0.82 5.09
N ALA A 116 -5.95 0.42 3.89
CA ALA A 116 -6.86 -0.72 3.71
C ALA A 116 -6.24 -2.02 4.19
N MET A 117 -4.96 -2.28 3.84
CA MET A 117 -4.19 -3.44 4.28
C MET A 117 -4.10 -3.52 5.79
N TRP A 118 -3.71 -2.41 6.42
CA TRP A 118 -3.63 -2.31 7.88
C TRP A 118 -4.99 -2.55 8.54
N GLN A 119 -6.05 -1.86 8.11
CA GLN A 119 -7.38 -1.99 8.72
C GLN A 119 -7.96 -3.40 8.57
N VAL A 120 -7.83 -4.01 7.41
CA VAL A 120 -8.34 -5.37 7.18
C VAL A 120 -7.54 -6.37 8.00
N GLY A 121 -6.22 -6.30 7.97
CA GLY A 121 -5.36 -7.24 8.70
C GLY A 121 -5.56 -7.17 10.21
N THR A 122 -5.58 -5.96 10.80
CA THR A 122 -5.79 -5.78 12.24
C THR A 122 -7.19 -6.17 12.69
N ARG A 123 -8.24 -5.89 11.89
CA ARG A 123 -9.61 -6.32 12.22
C ARG A 123 -9.77 -7.84 12.19
N LEU A 124 -9.18 -8.51 11.21
CA LEU A 124 -9.21 -9.97 11.13
C LEU A 124 -8.33 -10.62 12.21
N GLY A 125 -7.24 -9.97 12.61
CA GLY A 125 -6.33 -10.40 13.65
C GLY A 125 -6.67 -9.88 15.06
N SER A 126 -7.82 -9.23 15.25
CA SER A 126 -8.25 -8.75 16.57
C SER A 126 -8.66 -9.91 17.47
N VAL A 127 -8.25 -9.85 18.75
CA VAL A 127 -8.63 -10.79 19.80
C VAL A 127 -9.15 -10.01 20.97
N ASP A 128 -10.32 -10.36 21.48
CA ASP A 128 -10.93 -9.74 22.67
C ASP A 128 -10.31 -10.33 23.96
N ILE A 129 -9.13 -9.82 24.32
CA ILE A 129 -8.39 -10.27 25.50
C ILE A 129 -9.17 -10.00 26.79
N GLU A 130 -9.87 -8.85 26.89
CA GLU A 130 -10.65 -8.48 28.09
C GLU A 130 -11.82 -9.45 28.31
N GLY A 131 -12.56 -9.76 27.25
CA GLY A 131 -13.63 -10.75 27.30
C GLY A 131 -13.13 -12.15 27.66
N LEU A 132 -11.95 -12.53 27.16
CA LEU A 132 -11.32 -13.82 27.50
C LEU A 132 -10.93 -13.89 28.98
N ILE A 133 -10.32 -12.85 29.54
CA ILE A 133 -9.96 -12.77 30.96
C ILE A 133 -11.22 -12.88 31.85
N ALA A 134 -12.29 -12.16 31.46
CA ALA A 134 -13.53 -12.13 32.25
C ALA A 134 -14.25 -13.50 32.32
N THR A 135 -14.04 -14.37 31.33
CA THR A 135 -14.74 -15.65 31.20
C THR A 135 -13.91 -16.86 31.57
N THR A 136 -12.58 -16.71 31.75
CA THR A 136 -11.70 -17.84 32.04
C THR A 136 -11.59 -18.14 33.51
N SER A 137 -11.55 -19.44 33.83
CA SER A 137 -11.19 -19.98 35.15
C SER A 137 -9.85 -20.71 35.16
N GLU A 138 -9.29 -20.99 33.98
CA GLU A 138 -8.03 -21.72 33.81
C GLU A 138 -7.07 -20.92 32.87
N GLU A 139 -5.78 -21.23 33.01
CA GLU A 139 -4.76 -20.65 32.12
C GLU A 139 -4.80 -21.30 30.74
N PHE A 140 -4.84 -20.50 29.69
CA PHE A 140 -4.66 -20.96 28.31
C PHE A 140 -3.90 -19.93 27.47
N VAL A 141 -3.40 -20.34 26.32
CA VAL A 141 -2.57 -19.52 25.44
C VAL A 141 -3.34 -19.18 24.18
N VAL A 142 -3.26 -17.91 23.76
CA VAL A 142 -3.82 -17.39 22.51
C VAL A 142 -2.78 -16.59 21.76
N ASP A 143 -3.00 -16.45 20.45
CA ASP A 143 -2.21 -15.49 19.65
C ASP A 143 -2.54 -14.06 20.06
N ALA A 144 -1.52 -13.21 20.17
CA ALA A 144 -1.69 -11.79 20.41
C ALA A 144 -2.45 -11.12 19.24
N PRO A 145 -3.14 -9.99 19.49
CA PRO A 145 -3.71 -9.19 18.41
C PRO A 145 -2.64 -8.80 17.39
N LEU A 146 -3.03 -8.83 16.11
CA LEU A 146 -2.13 -8.42 15.05
C LEU A 146 -2.05 -6.88 15.01
N GLU A 147 -0.88 -6.34 15.27
CA GLU A 147 -0.62 -4.91 15.32
C GLU A 147 0.62 -4.55 14.51
N VAL A 148 0.66 -3.31 14.02
CA VAL A 148 1.86 -2.70 13.42
C VAL A 148 2.54 -1.87 14.51
N THR A 149 3.78 -2.21 14.83
CA THR A 149 4.57 -1.54 15.87
C THR A 149 5.49 -0.46 15.32
N MET A 150 5.90 -0.59 14.03
CA MET A 150 6.79 0.35 13.36
C MET A 150 6.05 1.26 12.37
N PRO A 151 5.79 2.56 12.68
CA PRO A 151 5.06 3.45 11.76
C PRO A 151 5.72 3.62 10.38
N GLY A 152 7.05 3.43 10.30
CA GLY A 152 7.79 3.54 9.04
C GLY A 152 7.36 2.54 7.96
N VAL A 153 6.78 1.40 8.32
CA VAL A 153 6.34 0.39 7.34
C VAL A 153 5.20 0.90 6.44
N PHE A 154 4.43 1.89 6.90
CA PHE A 154 3.37 2.52 6.10
C PHE A 154 3.90 3.26 4.87
N LEU A 155 5.18 3.66 4.85
CA LEU A 155 5.80 4.35 3.74
C LEU A 155 6.39 3.40 2.68
N VAL A 156 6.54 2.13 2.99
CA VAL A 156 7.26 1.17 2.14
C VAL A 156 6.58 1.01 0.78
N TRP A 157 5.26 0.99 0.72
CA TRP A 157 4.52 0.96 -0.55
C TRP A 157 4.81 2.22 -1.41
N ALA A 158 4.76 3.39 -0.80
CA ALA A 158 5.07 4.65 -1.48
C ALA A 158 6.51 4.70 -2.00
N ILE A 159 7.48 4.20 -1.21
CA ILE A 159 8.88 4.06 -1.61
C ILE A 159 9.00 3.14 -2.83
N GLY A 160 8.34 1.99 -2.84
CA GLY A 160 8.29 1.07 -3.97
C GLY A 160 7.75 1.76 -5.23
N SER A 161 6.65 2.50 -5.12
CA SER A 161 6.04 3.26 -6.21
C SER A 161 7.00 4.34 -6.76
N ALA A 162 7.61 5.11 -5.88
CA ALA A 162 8.57 6.15 -6.26
C ALA A 162 9.81 5.58 -6.94
N THR A 163 10.30 4.42 -6.47
CA THR A 163 11.46 3.73 -7.06
C THR A 163 11.18 3.31 -8.50
N VAL A 164 10.01 2.76 -8.80
CA VAL A 164 9.63 2.38 -10.18
C VAL A 164 9.66 3.60 -11.09
N VAL A 165 9.02 4.71 -10.67
CA VAL A 165 8.98 5.94 -11.49
C VAL A 165 10.39 6.52 -11.70
N LEU A 166 11.23 6.50 -10.66
CA LEU A 166 12.62 6.97 -10.76
C LEU A 166 13.41 6.14 -11.76
N VAL A 167 13.31 4.81 -11.70
CA VAL A 167 14.00 3.91 -12.64
C VAL A 167 13.57 4.17 -14.08
N LEU A 168 12.26 4.36 -14.32
CA LEU A 168 11.74 4.66 -15.65
C LEU A 168 12.22 6.04 -16.15
N ALA A 169 12.19 7.06 -15.30
CA ALA A 169 12.66 8.42 -15.66
C ALA A 169 14.16 8.44 -16.00
N VAL A 170 14.98 7.72 -15.22
CA VAL A 170 16.42 7.59 -15.51
C VAL A 170 16.66 6.82 -16.81
N GLY A 171 15.88 5.76 -17.05
CA GLY A 171 15.96 4.99 -18.29
C GLY A 171 15.67 5.85 -19.53
N ASP A 172 14.59 6.62 -19.49
CA ASP A 172 14.21 7.54 -20.58
C ASP A 172 15.28 8.62 -20.82
N TRP A 173 15.84 9.17 -19.75
CA TRP A 173 16.91 10.17 -19.86
C TRP A 173 18.21 9.61 -20.49
N LEU A 174 18.60 8.38 -20.14
CA LEU A 174 19.74 7.70 -20.73
C LEU A 174 19.51 7.37 -22.22
N ALA A 175 18.32 6.87 -22.57
CA ALA A 175 17.94 6.57 -23.95
C ALA A 175 17.95 7.82 -24.83
N GLY A 176 17.45 8.97 -24.34
CA GLY A 176 17.49 10.24 -25.05
C GLY A 176 18.91 10.74 -25.34
N ARG A 177 19.86 10.49 -24.45
CA ARG A 177 21.30 10.86 -24.68
C ARG A 177 21.96 10.04 -25.77
N THR A 178 21.60 8.79 -25.92
CA THR A 178 22.20 7.92 -26.96
C THR A 178 21.68 8.27 -28.36
N SER A 179 20.44 8.74 -28.48
CA SER A 179 19.83 9.11 -29.75
C SER A 179 20.39 10.42 -30.34
N HIS A 180 20.97 11.30 -29.52
CA HIS A 180 21.61 12.54 -29.97
C HIS A 180 23.09 12.39 -30.40
N ARG A 181 23.67 11.18 -30.23
CA ARG A 181 25.08 10.91 -30.59
C ARG A 181 25.27 10.21 -31.95
N ASN A 182 24.20 9.79 -32.60
CA ASN A 182 24.16 9.19 -33.94
C ASN A 182 23.59 10.16 -34.95
#